data_a72a8b9380c7347ef5d09b25b16f8027
#
_entry.id   a72a8b9380c7347ef5d09b25b16f8027
#
_cell.length_a   1.000
_cell.length_b   1.000
_cell.length_c   1.000
_cell.angle_alpha   90.00
_cell.angle_beta   90.00
_cell.angle_gamma   90.00
#
_symmetry.space_group_name_H-M   'P 1'
#
loop_
_entity.id
_entity.type
_entity.pdbx_description
1 polymer ?
#
loop_
_entity_poly.entity_id
_entity_poly.type
_entity_poly.pdbx_seq_one_letter_code
_entity_poly.pdbx_strand_id
1 'polypeptide(L)'
;MYAAEPINKNKRIIQYSGEKISSAEADRRETKYQKKGQIWCFTVSRRWFRDGNVDGSTARFINHSCAGNCYSEVVKDLVWIRASKNIPKGAELSYDYNTEGEAGMRCRCRTGCENMI
;
A
#
# COMPACT_ATOMS: atom_id res chain seq x y z
N MET A 1 10.98 1.49 -1.37
CA MET A 1 11.37 1.85 0.02
C MET A 1 12.09 0.69 0.67
N TYR A 2 13.18 0.95 1.36
CA TYR A 2 14.06 -0.07 1.92
C TYR A 2 14.25 0.17 3.42
N ALA A 3 14.49 -0.91 4.17
CA ALA A 3 14.74 -0.79 5.59
C ALA A 3 16.11 -0.16 5.85
N ALA A 4 16.13 0.98 6.55
CA ALA A 4 17.37 1.67 6.91
C ALA A 4 18.08 1.01 8.10
N GLU A 5 17.36 0.18 8.84
CA GLU A 5 17.84 -0.57 10.01
C GLU A 5 17.04 -1.85 10.14
N PRO A 6 17.47 -2.83 10.94
CA PRO A 6 16.66 -4.01 11.21
C PRO A 6 15.33 -3.64 11.84
N ILE A 7 14.24 -4.31 11.43
CA ILE A 7 12.89 -4.04 11.93
C ILE A 7 12.33 -5.33 12.52
N ASN A 8 11.88 -5.26 13.77
CA ASN A 8 11.30 -6.41 14.46
C ASN A 8 9.86 -6.67 13.97
N LYS A 9 9.48 -7.93 13.98
CA LYS A 9 8.10 -8.35 13.66
C LYS A 9 7.09 -7.54 14.48
N ASN A 10 6.00 -7.13 13.82
CA ASN A 10 4.89 -6.35 14.36
C ASN A 10 5.19 -4.89 14.68
N LYS A 11 6.41 -4.41 14.44
CA LYS A 11 6.73 -3.00 14.63
C LYS A 11 5.94 -2.14 13.63
N ARG A 12 5.39 -1.03 14.10
CA ARG A 12 4.83 0.01 13.22
C ARG A 12 5.99 0.71 12.53
N ILE A 13 5.96 0.72 11.19
CA ILE A 13 7.04 1.31 10.39
C ILE A 13 6.71 2.73 10.01
N ILE A 14 5.54 2.93 9.41
CA ILE A 14 5.13 4.22 8.89
C ILE A 14 3.61 4.24 8.74
N GLN A 15 3.02 5.43 8.83
CA GLN A 15 1.61 5.63 8.54
C GLN A 15 1.43 5.87 7.04
N TYR A 16 0.49 5.17 6.42
CA TYR A 16 0.05 5.49 5.08
C TYR A 16 -0.92 6.66 5.17
N SER A 17 -0.41 7.85 5.05
CA SER A 17 -1.21 9.08 5.15
C SER A 17 -1.56 9.59 3.76
N GLY A 18 -2.55 10.47 3.72
CA GLY A 18 -3.01 11.09 2.51
C GLY A 18 -4.36 11.75 2.74
N GLU A 19 -4.84 12.48 1.75
CA GLU A 19 -6.13 13.15 1.84
C GLU A 19 -7.24 12.13 2.07
N LYS A 20 -8.08 12.37 3.08
CA LYS A 20 -9.26 11.55 3.32
C LYS A 20 -10.35 11.92 2.31
N ILE A 21 -10.76 10.95 1.51
CA ILE A 21 -11.75 11.15 0.44
C ILE A 21 -12.87 10.13 0.54
N SER A 22 -14.02 10.46 -0.05
CA SER A 22 -15.14 9.53 -0.13
C SER A 22 -14.87 8.42 -1.16
N SER A 23 -15.65 7.33 -1.10
CA SER A 23 -15.52 6.24 -2.07
C SER A 23 -15.80 6.72 -3.50
N ALA A 24 -16.78 7.61 -3.69
CA ALA A 24 -17.07 8.16 -5.01
C ALA A 24 -15.90 8.98 -5.57
N GLU A 25 -15.27 9.80 -4.75
CA GLU A 25 -14.09 10.56 -5.14
C GLU A 25 -12.89 9.64 -5.40
N ALA A 26 -12.73 8.58 -4.59
CA ALA A 26 -11.68 7.59 -4.80
C ALA A 26 -11.84 6.91 -6.16
N ASP A 27 -13.05 6.49 -6.52
CA ASP A 27 -13.32 5.86 -7.83
C ASP A 27 -12.94 6.79 -8.97
N ARG A 28 -13.27 8.05 -8.86
CA ARG A 28 -12.94 9.06 -9.87
C ARG A 28 -11.43 9.23 -10.02
N ARG A 29 -10.72 9.33 -8.92
CA ARG A 29 -9.25 9.51 -8.91
C ARG A 29 -8.53 8.25 -9.36
N GLU A 30 -8.98 7.08 -8.90
CA GLU A 30 -8.38 5.80 -9.28
C GLU A 30 -8.47 5.55 -10.78
N THR A 31 -9.58 5.92 -11.42
CA THR A 31 -9.71 5.82 -12.88
C THR A 31 -8.60 6.57 -13.60
N LYS A 32 -8.27 7.77 -13.12
CA LYS A 32 -7.16 8.56 -13.69
C LYS A 32 -5.80 7.96 -13.38
N TYR A 33 -5.60 7.48 -12.14
CA TYR A 33 -4.32 6.91 -11.73
C TYR A 33 -4.03 5.60 -12.47
N GLN A 34 -5.03 4.75 -12.67
CA GLN A 34 -4.88 3.49 -13.38
C GLN A 34 -4.40 3.67 -14.81
N LYS A 35 -4.85 4.73 -15.49
CA LYS A 35 -4.38 5.08 -16.83
C LYS A 35 -2.88 5.35 -16.88
N LYS A 36 -2.29 5.74 -15.75
CA LYS A 36 -0.85 5.99 -15.60
C LYS A 36 -0.11 4.82 -14.96
N GLY A 37 -0.80 3.69 -14.73
CA GLY A 37 -0.23 2.54 -14.04
C GLY A 37 0.07 2.78 -12.57
N GLN A 38 -0.72 3.63 -11.90
CA GLN A 38 -0.49 4.04 -10.51
C GLN A 38 -1.63 3.59 -9.60
N ILE A 39 -1.29 3.27 -8.35
CA ILE A 39 -2.24 2.93 -7.30
C ILE A 39 -1.91 3.80 -6.08
N TRP A 40 -2.77 4.74 -5.73
CA TRP A 40 -2.53 5.68 -4.63
C TRP A 40 -3.58 5.65 -3.54
N CYS A 41 -4.80 5.19 -3.85
CA CYS A 41 -5.90 5.23 -2.90
C CYS A 41 -5.92 3.97 -2.03
N PHE A 42 -5.91 4.17 -0.72
CA PHE A 42 -5.95 3.09 0.26
C PHE A 42 -7.31 3.05 0.94
N THR A 43 -7.95 1.89 0.97
CA THR A 43 -9.25 1.69 1.61
C THR A 43 -9.12 1.76 3.13
N VAL A 44 -9.81 2.71 3.75
CA VAL A 44 -9.90 2.83 5.20
C VAL A 44 -11.16 2.13 5.70
N SER A 45 -12.28 2.36 5.02
CA SER A 45 -13.58 1.74 5.32
C SER A 45 -14.41 1.71 4.03
N ARG A 46 -15.67 1.26 4.15
CA ARG A 46 -16.57 1.24 2.98
C ARG A 46 -16.81 2.64 2.40
N ARG A 47 -16.72 3.68 3.22
CA ARG A 47 -17.02 5.07 2.82
C ARG A 47 -15.80 5.91 2.57
N TRP A 48 -14.68 5.58 3.16
CA TRP A 48 -13.51 6.48 3.23
C TRP A 48 -12.25 5.81 2.72
N PHE A 49 -11.47 6.61 2.00
CA PHE A 49 -10.18 6.23 1.44
C PHE A 49 -9.15 7.29 1.78
N ARG A 50 -7.87 6.91 1.77
CA ARG A 50 -6.76 7.85 1.81
C ARG A 50 -6.09 7.89 0.45
N ASP A 51 -5.95 9.09 -0.12
CA ASP A 51 -5.22 9.28 -1.37
C ASP A 51 -3.78 9.62 -1.06
N GLY A 52 -2.88 8.66 -1.19
CA GLY A 52 -1.47 8.83 -0.89
C GLY A 52 -0.74 9.79 -1.84
N ASN A 53 -1.36 10.15 -2.95
CA ASN A 53 -0.78 11.11 -3.90
C ASN A 53 -1.03 12.57 -3.50
N VAL A 54 -1.91 12.82 -2.53
CA VAL A 54 -2.24 14.15 -2.01
C VAL A 54 -1.97 14.18 -0.52
N ASP A 55 -1.01 14.98 -0.10
CA ASP A 55 -0.58 15.10 1.30
C ASP A 55 -0.14 13.76 1.91
N GLY A 56 0.34 12.86 1.07
CA GLY A 56 0.75 11.52 1.50
C GLY A 56 2.15 11.46 2.07
N SER A 57 2.40 10.44 2.89
CA SER A 57 3.72 10.10 3.38
C SER A 57 4.51 9.31 2.33
N THR A 58 5.78 9.03 2.62
CA THR A 58 6.60 8.17 1.75
C THR A 58 6.13 6.72 1.72
N ALA A 59 5.20 6.33 2.59
CA ALA A 59 4.59 5.00 2.56
C ALA A 59 3.96 4.65 1.20
N ARG A 60 3.53 5.67 0.45
CA ARG A 60 2.99 5.48 -0.91
C ARG A 60 3.96 4.82 -1.87
N PHE A 61 5.26 4.87 -1.59
CA PHE A 61 6.30 4.27 -2.43
C PHE A 61 6.61 2.82 -2.07
N ILE A 62 5.95 2.25 -1.07
CA ILE A 62 6.10 0.83 -0.75
C ILE A 62 5.39 0.02 -1.84
N ASN A 63 6.13 -0.87 -2.49
CA ASN A 63 5.60 -1.66 -3.59
C ASN A 63 4.67 -2.79 -3.14
N HIS A 64 3.79 -3.21 -4.05
CA HIS A 64 2.97 -4.39 -3.84
C HIS A 64 3.82 -5.66 -3.93
N SER A 65 3.52 -6.62 -3.07
CA SER A 65 3.97 -8.01 -3.20
C SER A 65 2.92 -8.94 -2.61
N CYS A 66 2.61 -10.01 -3.33
CA CYS A 66 1.70 -11.05 -2.83
C CYS A 66 2.28 -11.79 -1.63
N ALA A 67 3.61 -11.74 -1.45
CA ALA A 67 4.33 -12.37 -0.34
C ALA A 67 5.24 -11.35 0.35
N GLY A 68 4.69 -10.18 0.66
CA GLY A 68 5.43 -9.08 1.25
C GLY A 68 5.87 -9.33 2.68
N ASN A 69 6.78 -8.48 3.15
CA ASN A 69 7.31 -8.50 4.51
C ASN A 69 6.59 -7.51 5.46
N CYS A 70 5.56 -6.85 4.96
CA CYS A 70 4.75 -5.91 5.71
C CYS A 70 3.27 -6.23 5.57
N TYR A 71 2.48 -5.65 6.44
CA TYR A 71 1.02 -5.68 6.36
C TYR A 71 0.45 -4.34 6.79
N SER A 72 -0.78 -4.07 6.39
CA SER A 72 -1.48 -2.85 6.78
C SER A 72 -2.46 -3.10 7.92
N GLU A 73 -2.60 -2.11 8.80
CA GLU A 73 -3.54 -2.14 9.91
C GLU A 73 -4.28 -0.81 9.97
N VAL A 74 -5.61 -0.86 9.97
CA VAL A 74 -6.43 0.36 10.08
C VAL A 74 -6.88 0.50 11.53
N VAL A 75 -6.52 1.62 12.17
CA VAL A 75 -6.90 1.94 13.54
C VAL A 75 -7.43 3.36 13.58
N LYS A 76 -8.72 3.54 13.92
CA LYS A 76 -9.36 4.87 14.05
C LYS A 76 -9.08 5.79 12.84
N ASP A 77 -9.38 5.34 11.64
CA ASP A 77 -9.14 6.07 10.38
C ASP A 77 -7.66 6.26 10.00
N LEU A 78 -6.74 5.75 10.77
CA LEU A 78 -5.31 5.79 10.44
C LEU A 78 -4.87 4.44 9.88
N VAL A 79 -4.04 4.48 8.84
CA VAL A 79 -3.50 3.27 8.22
C VAL A 79 -2.02 3.16 8.58
N TRP A 80 -1.66 2.07 9.25
CA TRP A 80 -0.28 1.79 9.62
C TRP A 80 0.28 0.65 8.78
N ILE A 81 1.50 0.82 8.32
CA ILE A 81 2.26 -0.27 7.69
C ILE A 81 3.16 -0.85 8.77
N ARG A 82 3.04 -2.17 8.99
CA ARG A 82 3.73 -2.90 10.05
C ARG A 82 4.53 -4.06 9.47
N ALA A 83 5.59 -4.44 10.17
CA ALA A 83 6.38 -5.61 9.77
C ALA A 83 5.61 -6.90 10.07
N SER A 84 5.48 -7.78 9.08
CA SER A 84 4.86 -9.11 9.27
C SER A 84 5.87 -10.17 9.75
N LYS A 85 7.15 -9.84 9.69
CA LYS A 85 8.26 -10.68 10.13
C LYS A 85 9.46 -9.80 10.46
N ASN A 86 10.52 -10.37 11.02
CA ASN A 86 11.76 -9.62 11.19
C ASN A 86 12.35 -9.26 9.83
N ILE A 87 12.69 -8.00 9.64
CA ILE A 87 13.18 -7.48 8.36
C ILE A 87 14.63 -7.04 8.53
N PRO A 88 15.57 -7.57 7.75
CA PRO A 88 16.97 -7.14 7.84
C PRO A 88 17.17 -5.76 7.21
N LYS A 89 18.19 -5.06 7.65
CA LYS A 89 18.63 -3.80 7.06
C LYS A 89 18.86 -4.00 5.55
N GLY A 90 18.40 -3.08 4.75
CA GLY A 90 18.57 -3.08 3.30
C GLY A 90 17.51 -3.84 2.53
N ALA A 91 16.63 -4.59 3.18
CA ALA A 91 15.55 -5.29 2.51
C ALA A 91 14.50 -4.31 1.98
N GLU A 92 13.98 -4.58 0.81
CA GLU A 92 12.87 -3.79 0.26
C GLU A 92 11.59 -4.09 1.04
N LEU A 93 10.87 -3.03 1.43
CA LEU A 93 9.57 -3.15 2.08
C LEU A 93 8.49 -3.35 1.03
N SER A 94 7.58 -4.28 1.28
CA SER A 94 6.46 -4.56 0.39
C SER A 94 5.29 -5.16 1.18
N TYR A 95 4.08 -4.97 0.68
CA TYR A 95 2.88 -5.56 1.27
C TYR A 95 1.83 -5.82 0.19
N ASP A 96 0.89 -6.71 0.50
CA ASP A 96 -0.22 -6.96 -0.41
C ASP A 96 -1.19 -5.78 -0.34
N TYR A 97 -1.43 -5.15 -1.49
CA TYR A 97 -2.35 -4.02 -1.59
C TYR A 97 -3.83 -4.42 -1.39
N ASN A 98 -4.13 -5.71 -1.49
CA ASN A 98 -5.49 -6.25 -1.33
C ASN A 98 -6.51 -5.66 -2.31
N THR A 99 -6.05 -5.29 -3.50
CA THR A 99 -6.92 -4.71 -4.52
C THR A 99 -7.65 -5.76 -5.35
N GLU A 100 -7.28 -7.02 -5.22
CA GLU A 100 -7.92 -8.17 -5.88
C GLU A 100 -8.07 -8.00 -7.40
N GLY A 101 -7.13 -7.30 -8.02
CA GLY A 101 -7.14 -7.06 -9.46
C GLY A 101 -7.98 -5.88 -9.92
N GLU A 102 -8.55 -5.10 -9.00
CA GLU A 102 -9.38 -3.94 -9.34
C GLU A 102 -8.64 -2.90 -10.18
N ALA A 103 -7.34 -2.74 -9.97
CA ALA A 103 -6.54 -1.81 -10.76
C ALA A 103 -6.27 -2.28 -12.18
N GLY A 104 -6.52 -3.55 -12.50
CA GLY A 104 -6.31 -4.12 -13.83
C GLY A 104 -4.83 -4.26 -14.21
N MET A 105 -3.93 -4.18 -13.26
CA MET A 105 -2.49 -4.31 -13.49
C MET A 105 -1.97 -5.69 -13.09
N ARG A 106 -1.03 -6.21 -13.87
CA ARG A 106 -0.38 -7.46 -13.54
C ARG A 106 0.60 -7.28 -12.38
N CYS A 107 0.54 -8.16 -11.40
CA CYS A 107 1.50 -8.18 -10.30
C CYS A 107 2.89 -8.56 -10.81
N ARG A 108 3.91 -7.82 -10.38
CA ARG A 108 5.31 -8.06 -10.74
C ARG A 108 6.19 -8.31 -9.53
N CYS A 109 5.59 -8.82 -8.45
CA CYS A 109 6.36 -9.07 -7.21
C CYS A 109 7.42 -10.14 -7.36
N ARG A 110 7.26 -11.04 -8.34
CA ARG A 110 8.21 -12.09 -8.68
C ARG A 110 8.00 -12.53 -10.12
N THR A 111 9.03 -13.13 -10.70
CA THR A 111 8.93 -13.72 -12.04
C THR A 111 7.86 -14.81 -12.05
N GLY A 112 6.98 -14.77 -13.04
CA GLY A 112 5.92 -15.76 -13.20
C GLY A 112 4.71 -15.57 -12.30
N CYS A 113 4.63 -14.48 -11.52
CA CYS A 113 3.42 -14.17 -10.77
C CYS A 113 2.29 -13.81 -11.73
N GLU A 114 1.19 -14.56 -11.66
CA GLU A 114 0.03 -14.34 -12.52
C GLU A 114 -1.09 -13.54 -11.85
N ASN A 115 -0.91 -13.18 -10.58
CA ASN A 115 -1.90 -12.41 -9.85
C ASN A 115 -2.05 -10.99 -10.44
N MET A 116 -3.24 -10.45 -10.31
CA MET A 116 -3.53 -9.06 -10.67
C MET A 116 -3.64 -8.19 -9.44
N ILE A 117 -3.21 -6.97 -9.56
CA ILE A 117 -3.35 -5.98 -8.50
C ILE A 117 -4.69 -5.27 -8.65
#